data_89aa17de74f35658a40a8c28b65aab72
#
_entry.id   89aa17de74f35658a40a8c28b65aab72
#
_cell.length_a   1.000
_cell.length_b   1.000
_cell.length_c   1.000
_cell.angle_alpha   90.00
_cell.angle_beta   90.00
_cell.angle_gamma   90.00
#
_symmetry.space_group_name_H-M   'P 1'
#
loop_
_entity.id
_entity.type
_entity.pdbx_description
1 polymer ?
#
loop_
_entity_poly.entity_id
_entity_poly.type
_entity_poly.pdbx_seq_one_letter_code
_entity_poly.pdbx_strand_id
1 'polypeptide(L)'
;MCIRDSIGDPGKKLHTGRSRNDQVALDMKLYTRDEIVEINDLLKELMVVIHRIMSENIDTFMPGFTHLQKAQPVTLAHHFGAYFEMFRRDRSRLRDIYDRMNYCPLGAGALAGTTYPLDREYTASLLKFDGPTFNSMDSVSDRDYLIELLSALSTIICLLYTSDA
;
A
#
# COMPACT_ATOMS: atom_id res chain seq x y z
N MET A 1 -27.30 14.56 -6.71
CA MET A 1 -28.37 14.30 -5.70
C MET A 1 -27.71 13.68 -4.48
N CYS A 2 -27.77 14.30 -3.32
CA CYS A 2 -27.15 13.79 -2.10
C CYS A 2 -28.08 12.75 -1.48
N ILE A 3 -27.54 11.65 -0.91
CA ILE A 3 -28.32 10.63 -0.19
C ILE A 3 -29.26 11.28 0.84
N ARG A 4 -28.82 12.35 1.52
CA ARG A 4 -29.65 13.14 2.45
C ARG A 4 -30.95 13.66 1.85
N ASP A 5 -30.91 14.07 0.59
CA ASP A 5 -32.06 14.64 -0.09
C ASP A 5 -33.09 13.55 -0.49
N SER A 6 -32.60 12.32 -0.66
CA SER A 6 -33.43 11.17 -1.06
C SER A 6 -34.17 10.51 0.10
N ILE A 7 -33.57 10.47 1.31
CA ILE A 7 -34.13 9.76 2.48
C ILE A 7 -34.62 10.67 3.60
N GLY A 8 -34.55 12.00 3.41
CA GLY A 8 -35.08 12.99 4.35
C GLY A 8 -34.33 13.07 5.69
N ASP A 9 -35.05 13.27 6.80
CA ASP A 9 -34.48 13.50 8.12
C ASP A 9 -33.56 12.38 8.66
N PRO A 10 -33.81 11.07 8.43
CA PRO A 10 -32.83 10.05 8.75
C PRO A 10 -31.47 10.26 8.10
N GLY A 11 -31.44 10.77 6.85
CA GLY A 11 -30.20 11.06 6.13
C GLY A 11 -29.35 12.17 6.75
N LYS A 12 -29.97 13.12 7.46
CA LYS A 12 -29.26 14.17 8.18
C LYS A 12 -28.46 13.62 9.37
N LYS A 13 -28.92 12.52 9.97
CA LYS A 13 -28.26 11.88 11.12
C LYS A 13 -26.99 11.11 10.72
N LEU A 14 -26.86 10.67 9.48
CA LEU A 14 -25.70 9.92 8.99
C LEU A 14 -24.39 10.70 9.07
N HIS A 15 -24.45 12.03 9.11
CA HIS A 15 -23.26 12.89 9.21
C HIS A 15 -22.98 13.39 10.62
N THR A 16 -23.68 12.90 11.63
CA THR A 16 -23.53 13.35 13.03
C THR A 16 -22.14 12.97 13.54
N GLY A 17 -21.46 13.93 14.20
CA GLY A 17 -20.13 13.73 14.77
C GLY A 17 -18.99 13.57 13.77
N ARG A 18 -19.24 13.83 12.49
CA ARG A 18 -18.30 13.64 11.38
C ARG A 18 -18.14 14.93 10.57
N SER A 19 -16.94 15.18 10.07
CA SER A 19 -16.64 16.23 9.09
C SER A 19 -16.39 15.61 7.72
N ARG A 20 -16.40 16.44 6.67
CA ARG A 20 -15.91 16.02 5.36
C ARG A 20 -14.41 15.75 5.37
N ASN A 21 -13.66 16.44 6.25
CA ASN A 21 -12.20 16.33 6.32
C ASN A 21 -11.76 14.95 6.79
N ASP A 22 -12.28 14.45 7.92
CA ASP A 22 -11.95 13.12 8.42
C ASP A 22 -12.54 12.01 7.54
N GLN A 23 -13.68 12.24 6.90
CA GLN A 23 -14.25 11.30 5.94
C GLN A 23 -13.35 11.14 4.70
N VAL A 24 -12.90 12.23 4.09
CA VAL A 24 -12.02 12.16 2.91
C VAL A 24 -10.67 11.51 3.26
N ALA A 25 -10.13 11.82 4.45
CA ALA A 25 -8.91 11.16 4.92
C ALA A 25 -9.11 9.64 5.08
N LEU A 26 -10.26 9.23 5.61
CA LEU A 26 -10.63 7.81 5.73
C LEU A 26 -10.77 7.15 4.35
N ASP A 27 -11.53 7.75 3.44
CA ASP A 27 -11.78 7.20 2.11
C ASP A 27 -10.47 6.95 1.35
N MET A 28 -9.53 7.91 1.44
CA MET A 28 -8.20 7.78 0.85
C MET A 28 -7.38 6.65 1.49
N LYS A 29 -7.41 6.51 2.81
CA LYS A 29 -6.69 5.43 3.50
C LYS A 29 -7.28 4.06 3.17
N LEU A 30 -8.60 3.93 3.11
CA LEU A 30 -9.25 2.67 2.72
C LEU A 30 -8.86 2.27 1.29
N TYR A 31 -9.00 3.18 0.34
CA TYR A 31 -8.62 2.95 -1.05
C TYR A 31 -7.15 2.55 -1.18
N THR A 32 -6.25 3.34 -0.59
CA THR A 32 -4.81 3.09 -0.66
C THR A 32 -4.42 1.75 -0.03
N ARG A 33 -5.08 1.37 1.06
CA ARG A 33 -4.87 0.08 1.72
C ARG A 33 -5.23 -1.10 0.81
N ASP A 34 -6.36 -1.01 0.14
CA ASP A 34 -6.82 -2.06 -0.76
C ASP A 34 -5.88 -2.18 -1.97
N GLU A 35 -5.43 -1.06 -2.55
CA GLU A 35 -4.45 -1.04 -3.64
C GLU A 35 -3.09 -1.65 -3.23
N ILE A 36 -2.60 -1.35 -2.01
CA ILE A 36 -1.35 -1.94 -1.50
C ILE A 36 -1.47 -3.46 -1.40
N VAL A 37 -2.60 -3.97 -0.93
CA VAL A 37 -2.84 -5.42 -0.83
C VAL A 37 -2.86 -6.05 -2.22
N GLU A 38 -3.58 -5.47 -3.17
CA GLU A 38 -3.65 -5.97 -4.55
C GLU A 38 -2.27 -6.00 -5.21
N ILE A 39 -1.52 -4.90 -5.16
CA ILE A 39 -0.17 -4.82 -5.73
C ILE A 39 0.77 -5.83 -5.08
N ASN A 40 0.70 -5.99 -3.76
CA ASN A 40 1.52 -6.97 -3.04
C ASN A 40 1.20 -8.41 -3.46
N ASP A 41 -0.06 -8.72 -3.72
CA ASP A 41 -0.47 -10.05 -4.17
C ASP A 41 -0.03 -10.31 -5.62
N LEU A 42 -0.14 -9.34 -6.52
CA LEU A 42 0.40 -9.42 -7.89
C LEU A 42 1.93 -9.63 -7.89
N LEU A 43 2.67 -8.92 -7.04
CA LEU A 43 4.11 -9.13 -6.87
C LEU A 43 4.42 -10.55 -6.36
N LYS A 44 3.60 -11.07 -5.45
CA LYS A 44 3.74 -12.44 -4.96
C LYS A 44 3.54 -13.46 -6.08
N GLU A 45 2.54 -13.28 -6.94
CA GLU A 45 2.29 -14.14 -8.09
C GLU A 45 3.48 -14.12 -9.06
N LEU A 46 4.01 -12.93 -9.36
CA LEU A 46 5.21 -12.78 -10.18
C LEU A 46 6.40 -13.52 -9.57
N MET A 47 6.63 -13.38 -8.25
CA MET A 47 7.70 -14.07 -7.54
C MET A 47 7.55 -15.60 -7.59
N VAL A 48 6.31 -16.13 -7.57
CA VAL A 48 6.05 -17.58 -7.73
C VAL A 48 6.50 -18.04 -9.10
N VAL A 49 6.21 -17.28 -10.16
CA VAL A 49 6.67 -17.60 -11.53
C VAL A 49 8.19 -17.58 -11.61
N ILE A 50 8.83 -16.54 -11.08
CA ILE A 50 10.30 -16.42 -11.04
C ILE A 50 10.91 -17.62 -10.29
N HIS A 51 10.36 -17.98 -9.13
CA HIS A 51 10.83 -19.12 -8.35
C HIS A 51 10.74 -20.44 -9.14
N ARG A 52 9.65 -20.65 -9.90
CA ARG A 52 9.51 -21.82 -10.77
C ARG A 52 10.61 -21.85 -11.84
N ILE A 53 10.84 -20.72 -12.53
CA ILE A 53 11.90 -20.60 -13.53
C ILE A 53 13.27 -20.92 -12.91
N MET A 54 13.54 -20.40 -11.71
CA MET A 54 14.78 -20.70 -10.98
C MET A 54 14.93 -22.21 -10.70
N SER A 55 13.87 -22.84 -10.22
CA SER A 55 13.88 -24.27 -9.86
C SER A 55 14.12 -25.19 -11.05
N GLU A 56 13.60 -24.80 -12.22
CA GLU A 56 13.75 -25.56 -13.47
C GLU A 56 15.10 -25.35 -14.18
N ASN A 57 15.89 -24.33 -13.75
CA ASN A 57 17.09 -23.89 -14.45
C ASN A 57 18.33 -23.77 -13.56
N ILE A 58 18.43 -24.60 -12.55
CA ILE A 58 19.57 -24.60 -11.61
C ILE A 58 20.90 -24.87 -12.35
N ASP A 59 20.88 -25.78 -13.32
CA ASP A 59 22.03 -26.21 -14.10
C ASP A 59 22.11 -25.59 -15.50
N THR A 60 21.25 -24.62 -15.82
CA THR A 60 21.27 -23.92 -17.10
C THR A 60 22.29 -22.79 -17.05
N PHE A 61 23.47 -23.01 -17.68
CA PHE A 61 24.56 -22.03 -17.71
C PHE A 61 24.36 -20.98 -18.79
N MET A 62 24.69 -19.74 -18.47
CA MET A 62 24.70 -18.61 -19.37
C MET A 62 25.92 -17.69 -19.09
N PRO A 63 26.35 -16.88 -20.06
CA PRO A 63 27.40 -15.90 -19.80
C PRO A 63 26.87 -14.77 -18.91
N GLY A 64 27.56 -14.43 -17.85
CA GLY A 64 27.41 -13.15 -17.16
C GLY A 64 28.13 -12.04 -17.95
N PHE A 65 27.65 -10.82 -17.79
CA PHE A 65 28.22 -9.65 -18.47
C PHE A 65 28.64 -8.58 -17.46
N THR A 66 29.76 -7.91 -17.76
CA THR A 66 30.19 -6.67 -17.11
C THR A 66 30.68 -5.72 -18.20
N HIS A 67 30.27 -4.46 -18.16
CA HIS A 67 30.68 -3.47 -19.17
C HIS A 67 30.46 -3.94 -20.63
N LEU A 68 29.34 -4.60 -20.87
CA LEU A 68 28.97 -5.20 -22.18
C LEU A 68 29.96 -6.29 -22.66
N GLN A 69 30.84 -6.78 -21.81
CA GLN A 69 31.78 -7.88 -22.09
C GLN A 69 31.37 -9.14 -21.36
N LYS A 70 31.63 -10.30 -21.98
CA LYS A 70 31.44 -11.61 -21.32
C LYS A 70 32.38 -11.72 -20.12
N ALA A 71 31.80 -12.07 -18.96
CA ALA A 71 32.50 -12.26 -17.70
C ALA A 71 32.34 -13.73 -17.23
N GLN A 72 32.14 -13.94 -15.94
CA GLN A 72 32.00 -15.28 -15.38
C GLN A 72 30.71 -15.95 -15.88
N PRO A 73 30.70 -17.29 -16.01
CA PRO A 73 29.48 -18.05 -16.21
C PRO A 73 28.59 -17.95 -14.97
N VAL A 74 27.30 -17.81 -15.18
CA VAL A 74 26.25 -17.85 -14.15
C VAL A 74 25.17 -18.82 -14.57
N THR A 75 24.33 -19.24 -13.62
CA THR A 75 23.13 -20.01 -13.99
C THR A 75 21.95 -19.09 -14.23
N LEU A 76 21.01 -19.53 -15.05
CA LEU A 76 19.77 -18.79 -15.27
C LEU A 76 18.99 -18.63 -13.95
N ALA A 77 19.03 -19.65 -13.07
CA ALA A 77 18.48 -19.55 -11.72
C ALA A 77 19.11 -18.43 -10.90
N HIS A 78 20.43 -18.26 -10.97
CA HIS A 78 21.14 -17.18 -10.25
C HIS A 78 20.75 -15.80 -10.80
N HIS A 79 20.62 -15.69 -12.12
CA HIS A 79 20.16 -14.45 -12.78
C HIS A 79 18.76 -14.04 -12.29
N PHE A 80 17.77 -14.94 -12.38
CA PHE A 80 16.42 -14.66 -11.91
C PHE A 80 16.33 -14.50 -10.38
N GLY A 81 17.25 -15.11 -9.63
CA GLY A 81 17.38 -14.92 -8.19
C GLY A 81 17.63 -13.45 -7.80
N ALA A 82 18.33 -12.68 -8.63
CA ALA A 82 18.53 -11.25 -8.40
C ALA A 82 17.19 -10.49 -8.42
N TYR A 83 16.33 -10.76 -9.40
CA TYR A 83 15.00 -10.14 -9.49
C TYR A 83 14.09 -10.58 -8.34
N PHE A 84 14.14 -11.86 -7.96
CA PHE A 84 13.40 -12.36 -6.80
C PHE A 84 13.75 -11.57 -5.53
N GLU A 85 15.03 -11.33 -5.27
CA GLU A 85 15.49 -10.55 -4.11
C GLU A 85 15.09 -9.07 -4.19
N MET A 86 15.04 -8.50 -5.39
CA MET A 86 14.56 -7.13 -5.60
C MET A 86 13.08 -7.02 -5.23
N PHE A 87 12.21 -7.88 -5.76
CA PHE A 87 10.77 -7.88 -5.44
C PHE A 87 10.49 -8.25 -3.98
N ARG A 88 11.31 -9.08 -3.36
CA ARG A 88 11.22 -9.36 -1.92
C ARG A 88 11.39 -8.09 -1.08
N ARG A 89 12.36 -7.23 -1.45
CA ARG A 89 12.56 -5.92 -0.79
C ARG A 89 11.39 -4.97 -1.07
N ASP A 90 10.84 -4.98 -2.28
CA ASP A 90 9.71 -4.11 -2.63
C ASP A 90 8.44 -4.48 -1.86
N ARG A 91 8.16 -5.76 -1.68
CA ARG A 91 7.07 -6.23 -0.82
C ARG A 91 7.26 -5.81 0.65
N SER A 92 8.51 -5.77 1.14
CA SER A 92 8.79 -5.23 2.48
C SER A 92 8.46 -3.74 2.56
N ARG A 93 8.81 -2.93 1.53
CA ARG A 93 8.43 -1.51 1.47
C ARG A 93 6.92 -1.30 1.51
N LEU A 94 6.17 -2.06 0.70
CA LEU A 94 4.70 -1.99 0.70
C LEU A 94 4.10 -2.34 2.08
N ARG A 95 4.66 -3.34 2.75
CA ARG A 95 4.24 -3.71 4.11
C ARG A 95 4.50 -2.59 5.11
N ASP A 96 5.68 -1.99 5.08
CA ASP A 96 6.05 -0.90 5.98
C ASP A 96 5.12 0.32 5.79
N ILE A 97 4.71 0.61 4.55
CA ILE A 97 3.73 1.66 4.24
C ILE A 97 2.37 1.30 4.82
N TYR A 98 1.92 0.06 4.59
CA TYR A 98 0.65 -0.44 5.12
C TYR A 98 0.58 -0.30 6.64
N ASP A 99 1.60 -0.75 7.35
CA ASP A 99 1.66 -0.74 8.81
C ASP A 99 1.62 0.71 9.36
N ARG A 100 2.33 1.65 8.72
CA ARG A 100 2.30 3.06 9.14
C ARG A 100 0.97 3.75 8.87
N MET A 101 0.32 3.46 7.73
CA MET A 101 -0.92 4.14 7.36
C MET A 101 -2.19 3.54 7.98
N ASN A 102 -2.12 2.32 8.53
CA ASN A 102 -3.30 1.56 8.96
C ASN A 102 -3.90 2.06 10.28
N TYR A 103 -4.07 3.38 10.42
CA TYR A 103 -4.73 4.03 11.54
C TYR A 103 -5.93 4.87 11.07
N CYS A 104 -7.07 4.69 11.77
CA CYS A 104 -8.36 5.27 11.41
C CYS A 104 -8.43 6.77 11.76
N PRO A 105 -8.61 7.68 10.80
CA PRO A 105 -8.75 9.10 11.06
C PRO A 105 -10.16 9.51 11.49
N LEU A 106 -11.16 8.63 11.30
CA LEU A 106 -12.56 8.97 11.54
C LEU A 106 -12.82 9.32 13.01
N GLY A 107 -13.59 10.38 13.25
CA GLY A 107 -13.82 10.96 14.58
C GLY A 107 -12.86 12.10 14.94
N ALA A 108 -11.87 12.40 14.07
CA ALA A 108 -11.05 13.61 14.22
C ALA A 108 -11.85 14.90 13.93
N GLY A 109 -13.01 14.78 13.30
CA GLY A 109 -13.84 15.94 12.93
C GLY A 109 -13.16 16.81 11.86
N ALA A 110 -13.39 18.11 11.94
CA ALA A 110 -12.79 19.04 10.99
C ALA A 110 -11.27 19.18 11.18
N LEU A 111 -10.81 19.24 12.44
CA LEU A 111 -9.39 19.31 12.84
C LEU A 111 -9.14 19.05 14.34
N ALA A 112 -10.13 19.25 15.21
CA ALA A 112 -9.95 19.25 16.66
C ALA A 112 -10.90 18.27 17.40
N GLY A 113 -11.38 17.26 16.69
CA GLY A 113 -12.33 16.30 17.24
C GLY A 113 -13.78 16.80 17.23
N THR A 114 -14.61 16.23 18.09
CA THR A 114 -16.03 16.54 18.22
C THR A 114 -16.44 16.45 19.68
N THR A 115 -17.48 17.19 20.06
CA THR A 115 -18.09 17.13 21.40
C THR A 115 -19.03 15.93 21.58
N TYR A 116 -19.32 15.20 20.51
CA TYR A 116 -20.12 13.99 20.60
C TYR A 116 -19.30 12.83 21.18
N PRO A 117 -19.89 11.96 22.03
CA PRO A 117 -19.21 10.81 22.61
C PRO A 117 -19.05 9.70 21.57
N LEU A 118 -18.07 9.85 20.69
CA LEU A 118 -17.76 8.85 19.66
C LEU A 118 -16.79 7.80 20.22
N ASP A 119 -17.10 6.53 19.97
CA ASP A 119 -16.19 5.42 20.19
C ASP A 119 -15.29 5.23 18.96
N ARG A 120 -14.11 5.85 18.97
CA ARG A 120 -13.14 5.79 17.88
C ARG A 120 -12.45 4.43 17.76
N GLU A 121 -12.24 3.76 18.89
CA GLU A 121 -11.66 2.40 18.91
C GLU A 121 -12.61 1.41 18.24
N TYR A 122 -13.87 1.44 18.61
CA TYR A 122 -14.90 0.60 17.99
C TYR A 122 -15.01 0.87 16.49
N THR A 123 -14.98 2.14 16.08
CA THR A 123 -15.03 2.53 14.66
C THR A 123 -13.80 1.99 13.89
N ALA A 124 -12.60 2.12 14.46
CA ALA A 124 -11.38 1.61 13.86
C ALA A 124 -11.43 0.08 13.71
N SER A 125 -11.91 -0.63 14.72
CA SER A 125 -12.04 -2.09 14.69
C SER A 125 -13.01 -2.58 13.62
N LEU A 126 -14.16 -1.93 13.44
CA LEU A 126 -15.13 -2.25 12.39
C LEU A 126 -14.56 -2.06 10.98
N LEU A 127 -13.69 -1.07 10.80
CA LEU A 127 -13.02 -0.77 9.54
C LEU A 127 -11.69 -1.52 9.37
N LYS A 128 -11.34 -2.41 10.31
CA LYS A 128 -10.12 -3.23 10.30
C LYS A 128 -8.84 -2.39 10.25
N PHE A 129 -8.82 -1.27 10.96
CA PHE A 129 -7.60 -0.52 11.26
C PHE A 129 -6.98 -1.01 12.58
N ASP A 130 -5.70 -0.78 12.78
CA ASP A 130 -4.97 -1.16 14.00
C ASP A 130 -5.37 -0.32 15.21
N GLY A 131 -5.98 0.84 14.97
CA GLY A 131 -6.49 1.74 15.98
C GLY A 131 -6.86 3.11 15.39
N PRO A 132 -7.35 4.05 16.21
CA PRO A 132 -7.55 5.43 15.78
C PRO A 132 -6.22 6.18 15.70
N THR A 133 -6.16 7.20 14.86
CA THR A 133 -5.03 8.14 14.84
C THR A 133 -4.94 8.94 16.13
N PHE A 134 -3.72 9.29 16.56
CA PHE A 134 -3.46 9.89 17.87
C PHE A 134 -3.72 11.39 17.94
N ASN A 135 -3.50 12.13 16.85
CA ASN A 135 -3.69 13.57 16.80
C ASN A 135 -4.71 13.94 15.73
N SER A 136 -5.73 14.71 16.09
CA SER A 136 -6.85 15.03 15.19
C SER A 136 -6.47 15.96 14.03
N MET A 137 -5.51 16.84 14.21
CA MET A 137 -5.04 17.74 13.15
C MET A 137 -4.22 16.96 12.12
N ASP A 138 -3.31 16.12 12.59
CA ASP A 138 -2.54 15.21 11.76
C ASP A 138 -3.45 14.24 11.00
N SER A 139 -4.46 13.69 11.67
CA SER A 139 -5.43 12.74 11.10
C SER A 139 -6.09 13.21 9.81
N VAL A 140 -6.41 14.50 9.72
CA VAL A 140 -7.10 15.09 8.56
C VAL A 140 -6.15 15.66 7.52
N SER A 141 -4.88 15.91 7.86
CA SER A 141 -3.88 16.50 6.98
C SER A 141 -2.88 15.50 6.40
N ASP A 142 -2.64 14.38 7.10
CA ASP A 142 -1.69 13.36 6.69
C ASP A 142 -1.95 12.81 5.28
N ARG A 143 -0.90 12.87 4.45
CA ARG A 143 -0.84 12.32 3.08
C ARG A 143 0.54 11.74 2.76
N ASP A 144 1.43 11.62 3.76
CA ASP A 144 2.81 11.17 3.55
C ASP A 144 2.89 9.71 3.08
N TYR A 145 1.97 8.86 3.52
CA TYR A 145 1.83 7.49 3.04
C TYR A 145 1.60 7.38 1.51
N LEU A 146 0.98 8.39 0.89
CA LEU A 146 0.82 8.44 -0.57
C LEU A 146 2.16 8.71 -1.26
N ILE A 147 2.99 9.60 -0.69
CA ILE A 147 4.33 9.89 -1.21
C ILE A 147 5.22 8.66 -1.06
N GLU A 148 5.16 7.98 0.07
CA GLU A 148 5.88 6.71 0.28
C GLU A 148 5.44 5.65 -0.73
N LEU A 149 4.13 5.49 -0.95
CA LEU A 149 3.60 4.53 -1.93
C LEU A 149 4.07 4.85 -3.35
N LEU A 150 3.97 6.10 -3.79
CA LEU A 150 4.44 6.52 -5.11
C LEU A 150 5.94 6.26 -5.28
N SER A 151 6.74 6.48 -4.24
CA SER A 151 8.16 6.19 -4.24
C SER A 151 8.43 4.68 -4.36
N ALA A 152 7.70 3.85 -3.61
CA ALA A 152 7.81 2.40 -3.70
C ALA A 152 7.40 1.88 -5.09
N LEU A 153 6.29 2.38 -5.64
CA LEU A 153 5.82 2.02 -6.98
C LEU A 153 6.83 2.43 -8.06
N SER A 154 7.44 3.61 -7.94
CA SER A 154 8.50 4.07 -8.85
C SER A 154 9.71 3.14 -8.80
N THR A 155 10.07 2.61 -7.62
CA THR A 155 11.15 1.64 -7.46
C THR A 155 10.81 0.32 -8.15
N ILE A 156 9.59 -0.20 -7.98
CA ILE A 156 9.12 -1.43 -8.62
C ILE A 156 9.15 -1.29 -10.14
N ILE A 157 8.61 -0.19 -10.67
CA ILE A 157 8.56 0.07 -12.13
C ILE A 157 9.96 0.22 -12.71
N CYS A 158 10.87 0.90 -12.00
CA CYS A 158 12.26 1.05 -12.43
C CYS A 158 12.92 -0.32 -12.63
N LEU A 159 12.71 -1.27 -11.73
CA LEU A 159 13.25 -2.62 -11.84
C LEU A 159 12.67 -3.38 -13.04
N LEU A 160 11.38 -3.27 -13.28
CA LEU A 160 10.74 -3.90 -14.44
C LEU A 160 11.24 -3.30 -15.76
N TYR A 161 11.41 -1.98 -15.81
CA TYR A 161 11.91 -1.30 -17.02
C TYR A 161 13.38 -1.62 -17.31
N THR A 162 14.24 -1.70 -16.29
CA THR A 162 15.67 -1.98 -16.50
C THR A 162 15.98 -3.45 -16.79
N SER A 163 15.01 -4.35 -16.61
CA SER A 163 15.18 -5.76 -16.97
C SER A 163 15.23 -6.02 -18.48
N ASP A 164 14.77 -5.06 -19.28
CA ASP A 164 14.80 -5.13 -20.76
C ASP A 164 16.09 -4.57 -21.36
N ALA A 165 17.01 -4.05 -20.54
CA ALA A 165 18.30 -3.49 -20.94
C ALA A 165 19.44 -4.45 -20.65
#